data_027cb64f7059e9cd3e7439667cf2b99f
#
_entry.id   027cb64f7059e9cd3e7439667cf2b99f
#
_cell.length_a   1.000
_cell.length_b   1.000
_cell.length_c   1.000
_cell.angle_alpha   90.00
_cell.angle_beta   90.00
_cell.angle_gamma   90.00
#
_symmetry.space_group_name_H-M   'P 1'
#
loop_
_entity.id
_entity.type
_entity.pdbx_description
1 polymer ?
#
loop_
_entity_poly.entity_id
_entity_poly.type
_entity_poly.pdbx_seq_one_letter_code
_entity_poly.pdbx_strand_id
1 'polypeptide(L)'
;SGNVPETIAKKRVVSLDLSGMVAGSKYRGEFEERIKKVLAEVRESGNVLLFIDEIHTIIGAGGAEGAIDASNILKPSLARGEIQLIGATTLDEYRKYIEKDAALERRFQPVMVDEPTEAESIEILKGLRSRYEEHHKVTIQDEALVAAVRLSARYINDRFLPDKAIDLIDEASSKLRLTPYVEPAEIKSLTEDLDKLELQKEQAIKNEAY
;
A
#
# COMPACT_ATOMS: atom_id res chain seq x y z
N SER A 1 13.09 -11.14 9.95
CA SER A 1 13.22 -12.61 10.09
C SER A 1 14.59 -13.09 10.63
N GLY A 2 15.58 -12.22 10.79
CA GLY A 2 16.86 -12.59 11.44
C GLY A 2 17.83 -13.47 10.62
N ASN A 3 17.40 -14.02 9.50
CA ASN A 3 18.24 -14.85 8.64
C ASN A 3 18.92 -13.99 7.56
N VAL A 4 19.84 -13.14 8.03
CA VAL A 4 20.58 -12.20 7.18
C VAL A 4 22.08 -12.21 7.54
N PRO A 5 22.97 -11.83 6.61
CA PRO A 5 24.39 -11.69 6.89
C PRO A 5 24.66 -10.73 8.05
N GLU A 6 25.70 -10.99 8.84
CA GLU A 6 26.07 -10.15 10.00
C GLU A 6 26.28 -8.68 9.65
N THR A 7 26.74 -8.40 8.43
CA THR A 7 26.98 -7.05 7.91
C THR A 7 25.73 -6.17 7.84
N ILE A 8 24.57 -6.81 7.71
CA ILE A 8 23.27 -6.10 7.62
C ILE A 8 22.33 -6.42 8.78
N ALA A 9 22.68 -7.38 9.66
CA ALA A 9 21.84 -7.81 10.78
C ALA A 9 21.46 -6.68 11.75
N LYS A 10 22.34 -5.69 11.90
CA LYS A 10 22.14 -4.53 12.78
C LYS A 10 21.64 -3.29 12.06
N LYS A 11 21.42 -3.37 10.74
CA LYS A 11 20.94 -2.22 9.96
C LYS A 11 19.42 -2.09 10.04
N ARG A 12 18.97 -0.85 10.04
CA ARG A 12 17.54 -0.48 9.99
C ARG A 12 17.20 -0.04 8.59
N VAL A 13 16.13 -0.57 8.04
CA VAL A 13 15.54 -0.05 6.79
C VAL A 13 14.62 1.11 7.15
N VAL A 14 14.91 2.28 6.61
CA VAL A 14 14.11 3.50 6.82
C VAL A 14 13.58 3.97 5.48
N SER A 15 12.27 4.05 5.34
CA SER A 15 11.62 4.57 4.15
C SER A 15 11.58 6.08 4.19
N LEU A 16 12.01 6.73 3.10
CA LEU A 16 11.93 8.17 2.92
C LEU A 16 10.64 8.51 2.15
N ASP A 17 9.75 9.23 2.81
CA ASP A 17 8.55 9.78 2.18
C ASP A 17 8.89 11.08 1.42
N LEU A 18 9.10 10.94 0.13
CA LEU A 18 9.40 12.07 -0.74
C LEU A 18 8.20 12.99 -0.94
N SER A 19 7.00 12.42 -1.03
CA SER A 19 5.77 13.19 -1.24
C SER A 19 5.51 14.12 -0.07
N GLY A 20 5.67 13.63 1.17
CA GLY A 20 5.58 14.44 2.38
C GLY A 20 6.65 15.53 2.45
N MET A 21 7.87 15.24 1.95
CA MET A 21 8.95 16.24 1.92
C MET A 21 8.71 17.36 0.92
N VAL A 22 8.14 17.02 -0.24
CA VAL A 22 7.78 18.02 -1.29
C VAL A 22 6.60 18.86 -0.83
N ALA A 23 5.54 18.24 -0.32
CA ALA A 23 4.33 18.93 0.13
C ALA A 23 4.58 19.94 1.25
N GLY A 24 5.59 19.71 2.08
CA GLY A 24 6.01 20.64 3.15
C GLY A 24 7.00 21.72 2.72
N SER A 25 7.38 21.80 1.43
CA SER A 25 8.36 22.77 0.92
C SER A 25 7.68 23.81 0.04
N LYS A 26 7.84 25.09 0.36
CA LYS A 26 7.32 26.19 -0.47
C LYS A 26 8.24 26.51 -1.65
N TYR A 27 9.53 26.20 -1.53
CA TYR A 27 10.55 26.51 -2.52
C TYR A 27 11.46 25.30 -2.73
N ARG A 28 12.02 25.18 -3.92
CA ARG A 28 12.99 24.12 -4.31
C ARG A 28 14.17 24.01 -3.32
N GLY A 29 14.70 25.11 -2.85
CA GLY A 29 15.83 25.12 -1.92
C GLY A 29 15.53 24.47 -0.57
N GLU A 30 14.30 24.60 -0.06
CA GLU A 30 13.90 23.95 1.20
C GLU A 30 13.89 22.43 1.08
N PHE A 31 13.44 21.91 -0.04
CA PHE A 31 13.46 20.47 -0.31
C PHE A 31 14.90 19.94 -0.40
N GLU A 32 15.76 20.65 -1.13
CA GLU A 32 17.18 20.29 -1.25
C GLU A 32 17.88 20.26 0.12
N GLU A 33 17.61 21.25 0.97
CA GLU A 33 18.13 21.29 2.34
C GLU A 33 17.61 20.14 3.22
N ARG A 34 16.33 19.78 3.10
CA ARG A 34 15.76 18.66 3.83
C ARG A 34 16.41 17.34 3.44
N ILE A 35 16.58 17.08 2.14
CA ILE A 35 17.29 15.89 1.67
C ILE A 35 18.72 15.87 2.19
N LYS A 36 19.45 16.97 2.10
CA LYS A 36 20.82 17.05 2.62
C LYS A 36 20.89 16.72 4.11
N LYS A 37 19.94 17.20 4.92
CA LYS A 37 19.84 16.87 6.35
C LYS A 37 19.63 15.38 6.57
N VAL A 38 18.64 14.78 5.88
CA VAL A 38 18.36 13.35 5.98
C VAL A 38 19.60 12.52 5.60
N LEU A 39 20.27 12.86 4.51
CA LEU A 39 21.49 12.16 4.09
C LEU A 39 22.63 12.31 5.11
N ALA A 40 22.76 13.47 5.75
CA ALA A 40 23.74 13.67 6.82
C ALA A 40 23.43 12.79 8.03
N GLU A 41 22.18 12.74 8.49
CA GLU A 41 21.76 11.88 9.60
C GLU A 41 21.94 10.38 9.28
N VAL A 42 21.60 9.95 8.05
CA VAL A 42 21.82 8.56 7.60
C VAL A 42 23.30 8.21 7.62
N ARG A 43 24.16 9.10 7.16
CA ARG A 43 25.61 8.93 7.17
C ARG A 43 26.16 8.86 8.57
N GLU A 44 25.76 9.76 9.45
CA GLU A 44 26.22 9.80 10.86
C GLU A 44 25.79 8.57 11.63
N SER A 45 24.59 8.05 11.39
CA SER A 45 24.07 6.85 12.05
C SER A 45 24.83 5.57 11.67
N GLY A 46 25.30 5.48 10.42
CA GLY A 46 26.07 4.34 9.89
C GLY A 46 25.32 3.00 9.80
N ASN A 47 24.14 2.90 10.40
CA ASN A 47 23.36 1.66 10.50
C ASN A 47 22.02 1.70 9.73
N VAL A 48 21.83 2.70 8.86
CA VAL A 48 20.60 2.87 8.09
C VAL A 48 20.79 2.40 6.65
N LEU A 49 19.82 1.62 6.17
CA LEU A 49 19.55 1.36 4.76
C LEU A 49 18.37 2.26 4.37
N LEU A 50 18.63 3.24 3.52
CA LEU A 50 17.59 4.15 3.08
C LEU A 50 16.77 3.50 1.96
N PHE A 51 15.46 3.45 2.11
CA PHE A 51 14.53 2.99 1.07
C PHE A 51 13.79 4.18 0.47
N ILE A 52 13.79 4.27 -0.84
CA ILE A 52 13.06 5.31 -1.60
C ILE A 52 12.18 4.61 -2.62
N ASP A 53 10.89 4.77 -2.45
CA ASP A 53 9.91 4.35 -3.46
C ASP A 53 9.84 5.38 -4.59
N GLU A 54 9.53 4.91 -5.81
CA GLU A 54 9.47 5.74 -7.01
C GLU A 54 10.70 6.65 -7.19
N ILE A 55 11.90 6.08 -6.97
CA ILE A 55 13.17 6.85 -6.97
C ILE A 55 13.37 7.66 -8.26
N HIS A 56 12.75 7.28 -9.36
CA HIS A 56 12.78 8.01 -10.62
C HIS A 56 12.20 9.43 -10.49
N THR A 57 11.31 9.67 -9.53
CA THR A 57 10.70 10.99 -9.32
C THR A 57 11.70 12.07 -8.89
N ILE A 58 12.79 11.68 -8.23
CA ILE A 58 13.84 12.59 -7.79
C ILE A 58 15.11 12.55 -8.65
N ILE A 59 15.24 11.54 -9.50
CA ILE A 59 16.42 11.34 -10.35
C ILE A 59 16.19 11.90 -11.76
N GLY A 60 14.98 11.81 -12.30
CA GLY A 60 14.69 12.14 -13.69
C GLY A 60 13.94 13.44 -13.92
N ALA A 61 13.60 14.13 -12.87
CA ALA A 61 12.73 15.30 -12.94
C ALA A 61 13.36 16.58 -13.52
N GLY A 62 14.64 16.58 -13.85
CA GLY A 62 15.39 17.77 -14.30
C GLY A 62 14.97 18.38 -15.64
N GLY A 63 13.96 17.80 -16.35
CA GLY A 63 13.52 18.27 -17.66
C GLY A 63 12.19 19.03 -17.69
N ALA A 64 11.42 19.03 -16.63
CA ALA A 64 10.15 19.75 -16.55
C ALA A 64 10.28 20.99 -15.65
N GLU A 65 9.73 22.13 -16.08
CA GLU A 65 9.66 23.33 -15.24
C GLU A 65 8.96 23.02 -13.92
N GLY A 66 9.69 23.14 -12.80
CA GLY A 66 9.18 22.85 -11.46
C GLY A 66 9.50 21.45 -10.91
N ALA A 67 10.12 20.57 -11.68
CA ALA A 67 10.53 19.26 -11.21
C ALA A 67 11.80 19.34 -10.34
N ILE A 68 11.80 18.59 -9.24
CA ILE A 68 12.87 18.60 -8.24
C ILE A 68 13.91 17.56 -8.63
N ASP A 69 15.08 17.99 -9.05
CA ASP A 69 16.20 17.09 -9.36
C ASP A 69 17.14 16.98 -8.14
N ALA A 70 16.98 15.91 -7.38
CA ALA A 70 17.87 15.60 -6.27
C ALA A 70 19.08 14.74 -6.71
N SER A 71 19.21 14.43 -8.00
CA SER A 71 20.33 13.65 -8.54
C SER A 71 21.68 14.24 -8.14
N ASN A 72 21.82 15.56 -8.21
CA ASN A 72 23.06 16.26 -7.87
C ASN A 72 23.41 16.17 -6.37
N ILE A 73 22.42 15.86 -5.51
CA ILE A 73 22.64 15.68 -4.07
C ILE A 73 22.94 14.20 -3.77
N LEU A 74 22.23 13.29 -4.41
CA LEU A 74 22.37 11.84 -4.17
C LEU A 74 23.65 11.28 -4.81
N LYS A 75 23.96 11.65 -6.04
CA LYS A 75 25.13 11.14 -6.79
C LYS A 75 26.45 11.23 -6.03
N PRO A 76 26.82 12.34 -5.40
CA PRO A 76 28.06 12.43 -4.64
C PRO A 76 28.10 11.46 -3.45
N SER A 77 27.01 11.35 -2.69
CA SER A 77 26.94 10.48 -1.50
C SER A 77 26.97 9.00 -1.87
N LEU A 78 26.29 8.62 -2.97
CA LEU A 78 26.34 7.28 -3.55
C LEU A 78 27.74 6.97 -4.11
N ALA A 79 28.36 7.95 -4.78
CA ALA A 79 29.68 7.79 -5.38
C ALA A 79 30.77 7.52 -4.34
N ARG A 80 30.67 8.11 -3.16
CA ARG A 80 31.61 7.92 -2.04
C ARG A 80 31.27 6.72 -1.18
N GLY A 81 30.13 6.04 -1.43
CA GLY A 81 29.66 4.91 -0.59
C GLY A 81 29.26 5.34 0.84
N GLU A 82 28.94 6.62 1.03
CA GLU A 82 28.59 7.19 2.34
C GLU A 82 27.23 6.73 2.81
N ILE A 83 26.34 6.35 1.88
CA ILE A 83 24.98 5.87 2.14
C ILE A 83 24.71 4.59 1.39
N GLN A 84 23.86 3.75 1.97
CA GLN A 84 23.29 2.59 1.29
C GLN A 84 21.82 2.86 0.99
N LEU A 85 21.45 2.74 -0.28
CA LEU A 85 20.15 3.10 -0.80
C LEU A 85 19.52 1.93 -1.52
N ILE A 86 18.25 1.68 -1.24
CA ILE A 86 17.38 0.78 -1.98
C ILE A 86 16.33 1.66 -2.68
N GLY A 87 16.34 1.67 -4.00
CA GLY A 87 15.35 2.40 -4.79
C GLY A 87 14.37 1.44 -5.45
N ALA A 88 13.08 1.70 -5.33
CA ALA A 88 12.06 1.00 -6.09
C ALA A 88 11.60 1.86 -7.28
N THR A 89 11.38 1.21 -8.42
CA THR A 89 10.89 1.89 -9.64
C THR A 89 10.34 0.84 -10.62
N THR A 90 9.68 1.29 -11.68
CA THR A 90 9.29 0.43 -12.80
C THR A 90 10.44 0.22 -13.77
N LEU A 91 10.37 -0.84 -14.58
CA LEU A 91 11.38 -1.11 -15.62
C LEU A 91 11.50 0.02 -16.64
N ASP A 92 10.38 0.59 -17.03
CA ASP A 92 10.36 1.66 -18.04
C ASP A 92 11.00 2.93 -17.49
N GLU A 93 10.71 3.29 -16.24
CA GLU A 93 11.32 4.44 -15.58
C GLU A 93 12.81 4.20 -15.27
N TYR A 94 13.20 2.96 -14.90
CA TYR A 94 14.61 2.59 -14.74
C TYR A 94 15.39 2.81 -16.02
N ARG A 95 14.90 2.29 -17.16
CA ARG A 95 15.54 2.47 -18.48
C ARG A 95 15.61 3.94 -18.91
N LYS A 96 14.59 4.70 -18.57
CA LYS A 96 14.49 6.11 -18.97
C LYS A 96 15.40 7.02 -18.17
N TYR A 97 15.53 6.83 -16.87
CA TYR A 97 16.18 7.76 -15.96
C TYR A 97 17.46 7.25 -15.30
N ILE A 98 17.59 5.96 -15.02
CA ILE A 98 18.72 5.40 -14.28
C ILE A 98 19.75 4.81 -15.23
N GLU A 99 19.34 3.97 -16.15
CA GLU A 99 20.23 3.28 -17.10
C GLU A 99 20.94 4.28 -18.06
N LYS A 100 20.28 5.38 -18.40
CA LYS A 100 20.88 6.42 -19.24
C LYS A 100 21.88 7.31 -18.51
N ASP A 101 21.90 7.29 -17.20
CA ASP A 101 22.84 8.06 -16.39
C ASP A 101 24.00 7.18 -15.93
N ALA A 102 25.13 7.25 -16.63
CA ALA A 102 26.30 6.43 -16.36
C ALA A 102 26.84 6.53 -14.91
N ALA A 103 26.54 7.63 -14.19
CA ALA A 103 26.93 7.76 -12.80
C ALA A 103 26.03 6.99 -11.86
N LEU A 104 24.74 6.90 -12.16
CA LEU A 104 23.74 6.12 -11.39
C LEU A 104 23.81 4.64 -11.75
N GLU A 105 23.89 4.29 -13.03
CA GLU A 105 23.98 2.93 -13.52
C GLU A 105 25.12 2.14 -12.83
N ARG A 106 26.27 2.76 -12.67
CA ARG A 106 27.43 2.14 -11.99
C ARG A 106 27.27 2.00 -10.47
N ARG A 107 26.24 2.61 -9.87
CA ARG A 107 26.04 2.66 -8.42
C ARG A 107 24.86 1.83 -7.95
N PHE A 108 23.93 1.55 -8.87
CA PHE A 108 22.79 0.70 -8.58
C PHE A 108 22.93 -0.69 -9.21
N GLN A 109 22.77 -1.71 -8.40
CA GLN A 109 22.62 -3.09 -8.85
C GLN A 109 21.12 -3.33 -9.06
N PRO A 110 20.65 -3.58 -10.28
CA PRO A 110 19.24 -3.89 -10.50
C PRO A 110 18.89 -5.26 -9.90
N VAL A 111 17.77 -5.30 -9.20
CA VAL A 111 17.15 -6.52 -8.67
C VAL A 111 15.75 -6.59 -9.26
N MET A 112 15.53 -7.58 -10.11
CA MET A 112 14.23 -7.81 -10.73
C MET A 112 13.28 -8.44 -9.73
N VAL A 113 12.06 -7.89 -9.66
CA VAL A 113 10.95 -8.44 -8.88
C VAL A 113 9.87 -8.81 -9.88
N ASP A 114 9.75 -10.09 -10.15
CA ASP A 114 8.78 -10.64 -11.10
C ASP A 114 7.38 -10.73 -10.45
N GLU A 115 6.36 -10.84 -11.29
CA GLU A 115 5.00 -11.13 -10.84
C GLU A 115 4.96 -12.49 -10.13
N PRO A 116 4.37 -12.60 -8.94
CA PRO A 116 4.26 -13.86 -8.25
C PRO A 116 3.35 -14.84 -9.00
N THR A 117 3.64 -16.12 -8.88
CA THR A 117 2.75 -17.18 -9.38
C THR A 117 1.40 -17.16 -8.66
N GLU A 118 0.39 -17.84 -9.24
CA GLU A 118 -0.92 -17.99 -8.58
C GLU A 118 -0.79 -18.62 -7.17
N ALA A 119 0.08 -19.61 -7.02
CA ALA A 119 0.29 -20.27 -5.73
C ALA A 119 0.91 -19.32 -4.69
N GLU A 120 1.93 -18.57 -5.07
CA GLU A 120 2.54 -17.54 -4.20
C GLU A 120 1.55 -16.43 -3.86
N SER A 121 0.75 -16.01 -4.83
CA SER A 121 -0.29 -15.00 -4.63
C SER A 121 -1.34 -15.44 -3.60
N ILE A 122 -1.75 -16.71 -3.64
CA ILE A 122 -2.67 -17.27 -2.62
C ILE A 122 -2.05 -17.18 -1.23
N GLU A 123 -0.77 -17.53 -1.08
CA GLU A 123 -0.08 -17.41 0.22
C GLU A 123 0.06 -15.95 0.69
N ILE A 124 0.32 -15.03 -0.23
CA ILE A 124 0.32 -13.59 0.07
C ILE A 124 -1.06 -13.16 0.59
N LEU A 125 -2.13 -13.54 -0.11
CA LEU A 125 -3.49 -13.18 0.29
C LEU A 125 -3.88 -13.78 1.65
N LYS A 126 -3.46 -15.02 1.95
CA LYS A 126 -3.64 -15.62 3.28
C LYS A 126 -2.96 -14.78 4.37
N GLY A 127 -1.76 -14.27 4.09
CA GLY A 127 -1.04 -13.37 5.01
C GLY A 127 -1.74 -12.02 5.24
N LEU A 128 -2.50 -11.53 4.27
CA LEU A 128 -3.22 -10.27 4.33
C LEU A 128 -4.66 -10.42 4.89
N ARG A 129 -5.23 -11.61 4.85
CA ARG A 129 -6.63 -11.93 5.18
C ARG A 129 -7.13 -11.25 6.45
N SER A 130 -6.44 -11.42 7.55
CA SER A 130 -6.88 -10.89 8.85
C SER A 130 -7.10 -9.38 8.86
N ARG A 131 -6.29 -8.63 8.10
CA ARG A 131 -6.44 -7.18 7.98
C ARG A 131 -7.69 -6.79 7.20
N TYR A 132 -8.00 -7.53 6.12
CA TYR A 132 -9.20 -7.29 5.32
C TYR A 132 -10.46 -7.72 6.08
N GLU A 133 -10.44 -8.87 6.78
CA GLU A 133 -11.52 -9.32 7.65
C GLU A 133 -11.81 -8.30 8.76
N GLU A 134 -10.77 -7.76 9.39
CA GLU A 134 -10.92 -6.74 10.42
C GLU A 134 -11.48 -5.42 9.86
N HIS A 135 -11.03 -5.01 8.68
CA HIS A 135 -11.48 -3.76 8.04
C HIS A 135 -12.94 -3.84 7.58
N HIS A 136 -13.29 -4.91 6.88
CA HIS A 136 -14.62 -5.08 6.29
C HIS A 136 -15.64 -5.72 7.24
N LYS A 137 -15.20 -6.27 8.38
CA LYS A 137 -16.03 -7.02 9.33
C LYS A 137 -16.74 -8.22 8.69
N VAL A 138 -16.03 -8.93 7.84
CA VAL A 138 -16.46 -10.15 7.14
C VAL A 138 -15.47 -11.27 7.39
N THR A 139 -15.89 -12.52 7.17
CA THR A 139 -14.99 -13.68 7.18
C THR A 139 -14.66 -14.07 5.76
N ILE A 140 -13.37 -14.25 5.44
CA ILE A 140 -12.88 -14.60 4.11
C ILE A 140 -12.37 -16.03 4.13
N GLN A 141 -13.06 -16.94 3.44
CA GLN A 141 -12.70 -18.36 3.36
C GLN A 141 -11.51 -18.57 2.40
N ASP A 142 -10.80 -19.70 2.57
CA ASP A 142 -9.65 -20.04 1.70
C ASP A 142 -10.07 -20.17 0.24
N GLU A 143 -11.25 -20.72 -0.02
CA GLU A 143 -11.82 -20.86 -1.35
C GLU A 143 -12.06 -19.53 -2.03
N ALA A 144 -12.41 -18.48 -1.28
CA ALA A 144 -12.57 -17.12 -1.80
C ALA A 144 -11.23 -16.53 -2.23
N LEU A 145 -10.14 -16.76 -1.47
CA LEU A 145 -8.79 -16.34 -1.84
C LEU A 145 -8.32 -17.03 -3.12
N VAL A 146 -8.52 -18.34 -3.21
CA VAL A 146 -8.19 -19.13 -4.42
C VAL A 146 -9.01 -18.64 -5.62
N ALA A 147 -10.30 -18.39 -5.44
CA ALA A 147 -11.18 -17.89 -6.49
C ALA A 147 -10.73 -16.49 -6.96
N ALA A 148 -10.40 -15.58 -6.03
CA ALA A 148 -9.92 -14.24 -6.37
C ALA A 148 -8.65 -14.27 -7.22
N VAL A 149 -7.67 -15.11 -6.88
CA VAL A 149 -6.44 -15.26 -7.67
C VAL A 149 -6.74 -15.83 -9.06
N ARG A 150 -7.48 -16.93 -9.15
CA ARG A 150 -7.78 -17.59 -10.43
C ARG A 150 -8.63 -16.73 -11.35
N LEU A 151 -9.68 -16.09 -10.82
CA LEU A 151 -10.56 -15.25 -11.62
C LEU A 151 -9.85 -13.99 -12.08
N SER A 152 -9.06 -13.34 -11.22
CA SER A 152 -8.27 -12.18 -11.62
C SER A 152 -7.21 -12.54 -12.67
N ALA A 153 -6.50 -13.66 -12.52
CA ALA A 153 -5.53 -14.13 -13.50
C ALA A 153 -6.17 -14.39 -14.87
N ARG A 154 -7.40 -14.91 -14.87
CA ARG A 154 -8.12 -15.26 -16.11
C ARG A 154 -8.79 -14.08 -16.80
N TYR A 155 -9.35 -13.14 -16.06
CA TYR A 155 -10.24 -12.11 -16.60
C TYR A 155 -9.69 -10.68 -16.55
N ILE A 156 -8.66 -10.42 -15.71
CA ILE A 156 -8.04 -9.10 -15.57
C ILE A 156 -6.63 -9.16 -16.18
N ASN A 157 -6.49 -8.63 -17.39
CA ASN A 157 -5.25 -8.73 -18.16
C ASN A 157 -4.38 -7.46 -18.10
N ASP A 158 -4.93 -6.36 -17.62
CA ASP A 158 -4.29 -5.04 -17.54
C ASP A 158 -3.62 -4.76 -16.19
N ARG A 159 -3.66 -5.72 -15.26
CA ARG A 159 -3.06 -5.64 -13.93
C ARG A 159 -2.32 -6.92 -13.58
N PHE A 160 -1.43 -6.83 -12.59
CA PHE A 160 -0.58 -7.91 -12.15
C PHE A 160 -1.04 -8.52 -10.82
N LEU A 161 -0.66 -9.78 -10.59
CA LEU A 161 -0.76 -10.40 -9.28
C LEU A 161 0.33 -9.82 -8.34
N PRO A 162 0.08 -9.72 -7.03
CA PRO A 162 -1.14 -10.12 -6.33
C PRO A 162 -2.23 -9.03 -6.34
N ASP A 163 -1.95 -7.81 -6.79
CA ASP A 163 -2.80 -6.63 -6.62
C ASP A 163 -4.20 -6.82 -7.20
N LYS A 164 -4.32 -7.35 -8.44
CA LYS A 164 -5.63 -7.61 -9.05
C LYS A 164 -6.50 -8.59 -8.27
N ALA A 165 -5.90 -9.52 -7.53
CA ALA A 165 -6.64 -10.44 -6.67
C ALA A 165 -7.01 -9.79 -5.34
N ILE A 166 -6.16 -8.93 -4.81
CA ILE A 166 -6.44 -8.12 -3.62
C ILE A 166 -7.62 -7.19 -3.89
N ASP A 167 -7.63 -6.50 -5.04
CA ASP A 167 -8.73 -5.62 -5.45
C ASP A 167 -10.07 -6.38 -5.50
N LEU A 168 -10.08 -7.62 -6.02
CA LEU A 168 -11.31 -8.43 -6.03
C LEU A 168 -11.81 -8.78 -4.64
N ILE A 169 -10.90 -9.09 -3.70
CA ILE A 169 -11.28 -9.39 -2.31
C ILE A 169 -11.84 -8.14 -1.65
N ASP A 170 -11.19 -7.01 -1.85
CA ASP A 170 -11.61 -5.72 -1.28
C ASP A 170 -13.00 -5.32 -1.79
N GLU A 171 -13.20 -5.38 -3.10
CA GLU A 171 -14.48 -5.06 -3.74
C GLU A 171 -15.60 -6.02 -3.32
N ALA A 172 -15.34 -7.33 -3.33
CA ALA A 172 -16.32 -8.33 -2.91
C ALA A 172 -16.71 -8.18 -1.45
N SER A 173 -15.74 -7.92 -0.56
CA SER A 173 -15.97 -7.68 0.86
C SER A 173 -16.78 -6.40 1.10
N SER A 174 -16.46 -5.33 0.37
CA SER A 174 -17.20 -4.06 0.41
C SER A 174 -18.64 -4.25 -0.08
N LYS A 175 -18.85 -4.98 -1.17
CA LYS A 175 -20.18 -5.27 -1.70
C LYS A 175 -21.02 -6.09 -0.73
N LEU A 176 -20.44 -7.09 -0.09
CA LEU A 176 -21.13 -7.90 0.92
C LEU A 176 -21.59 -7.02 2.10
N ARG A 177 -20.76 -6.10 2.55
CA ARG A 177 -21.10 -5.16 3.62
C ARG A 177 -22.20 -4.16 3.23
N LEU A 178 -22.24 -3.75 1.96
CA LEU A 178 -23.25 -2.82 1.44
C LEU A 178 -24.56 -3.51 1.08
N THR A 179 -24.59 -4.84 0.99
CA THR A 179 -25.84 -5.57 0.75
C THR A 179 -26.75 -5.32 1.96
N PRO A 180 -27.89 -4.63 1.79
CA PRO A 180 -28.77 -4.38 2.92
C PRO A 180 -29.18 -5.71 3.51
N TYR A 181 -29.10 -5.79 4.84
CA TYR A 181 -29.69 -6.91 5.57
C TYR A 181 -31.19 -6.94 5.23
N VAL A 182 -31.54 -7.79 4.30
CA VAL A 182 -32.95 -8.07 4.01
C VAL A 182 -33.44 -8.91 5.17
N GLU A 183 -34.12 -8.26 6.08
CA GLU A 183 -34.76 -8.93 7.23
C GLU A 183 -35.65 -10.05 6.69
N PRO A 184 -35.48 -11.31 7.14
CA PRO A 184 -36.33 -12.40 6.72
C PRO A 184 -37.80 -12.01 6.86
N ALA A 185 -38.63 -12.36 5.87
CA ALA A 185 -40.05 -11.98 5.85
C ALA A 185 -40.79 -12.37 7.13
N GLU A 186 -40.39 -13.47 7.77
CA GLU A 186 -40.88 -13.92 9.05
C GLU A 186 -40.57 -12.96 10.22
N ILE A 187 -39.33 -12.43 10.27
CA ILE A 187 -38.93 -11.45 11.30
C ILE A 187 -39.67 -10.16 11.10
N LYS A 188 -39.80 -9.69 9.86
CA LYS A 188 -40.53 -8.47 9.52
C LYS A 188 -42.02 -8.58 9.95
N SER A 189 -42.67 -9.71 9.65
CA SER A 189 -44.05 -9.93 10.04
C SER A 189 -44.23 -9.98 11.58
N LEU A 190 -43.31 -10.60 12.30
CA LEU A 190 -43.33 -10.65 13.76
C LEU A 190 -43.11 -9.26 14.38
N THR A 191 -42.23 -8.43 13.81
CA THR A 191 -42.02 -7.05 14.26
C THR A 191 -43.25 -6.20 14.02
N GLU A 192 -43.91 -6.32 12.85
CA GLU A 192 -45.16 -5.62 12.56
C GLU A 192 -46.32 -6.04 13.49
N ASP A 193 -46.38 -7.34 13.89
CA ASP A 193 -47.38 -7.84 14.81
C ASP A 193 -47.11 -7.37 16.25
N LEU A 194 -45.85 -7.27 16.64
CA LEU A 194 -45.43 -6.76 17.93
C LEU A 194 -45.81 -5.28 18.06
N ASP A 195 -45.51 -4.46 17.05
CA ASP A 195 -45.88 -3.06 17.01
C ASP A 195 -47.43 -2.86 17.11
N LYS A 196 -48.22 -3.72 16.43
CA LYS A 196 -49.67 -3.68 16.52
C LYS A 196 -50.17 -4.01 17.93
N LEU A 197 -49.58 -5.03 18.56
CA LEU A 197 -49.95 -5.42 19.92
C LEU A 197 -49.58 -4.36 20.96
N GLU A 198 -48.41 -3.69 20.79
CA GLU A 198 -48.02 -2.58 21.65
C GLU A 198 -48.99 -1.38 21.51
N LEU A 199 -49.41 -1.07 20.30
CA LEU A 199 -50.40 -0.02 20.04
C LEU A 199 -51.77 -0.36 20.69
N GLN A 200 -52.23 -1.62 20.56
CA GLN A 200 -53.45 -2.09 21.19
C GLN A 200 -53.38 -2.02 22.72
N LYS A 201 -52.26 -2.40 23.32
CA LYS A 201 -51.99 -2.29 24.75
C LYS A 201 -52.06 -0.86 25.21
N GLU A 202 -51.41 0.10 24.51
CA GLU A 202 -51.49 1.53 24.86
C GLU A 202 -52.90 2.08 24.76
N GLN A 203 -53.68 1.66 23.75
CA GLN A 203 -55.07 2.07 23.60
C GLN A 203 -55.95 1.50 24.72
N ALA A 204 -55.74 0.26 25.09
CA ALA A 204 -56.49 -0.37 26.22
C ALA A 204 -56.21 0.34 27.55
N ILE A 205 -54.90 0.66 27.80
CA ILE A 205 -54.52 1.43 29.01
C ILE A 205 -55.15 2.80 29.03
N LYS A 206 -55.22 3.49 27.92
CA LYS A 206 -55.90 4.79 27.83
C LYS A 206 -57.41 4.71 28.02
N ASN A 207 -58.03 3.64 27.56
CA ASN A 207 -59.47 3.43 27.68
C ASN A 207 -59.91 2.98 29.12
N GLU A 208 -59.01 2.32 29.90
CA GLU A 208 -59.28 1.99 31.29
C GLU A 208 -58.96 3.13 32.27
N ALA A 209 -58.37 4.20 31.82
CA ALA A 209 -58.03 5.38 32.64
C ALA A 209 -59.16 6.44 32.74
N TYR A 210 -60.41 6.09 32.31
CA TYR A 210 -61.60 6.91 32.43
C TYR A 210 -62.66 6.22 33.27
#